data_7cd2dad6217e9ccbd1b77169729e5e7e
#
_entry.id   7cd2dad6217e9ccbd1b77169729e5e7e
#
_cell.length_a   1.000
_cell.length_b   1.000
_cell.length_c   1.000
_cell.angle_alpha   90.00
_cell.angle_beta   90.00
_cell.angle_gamma   90.00
#
_symmetry.space_group_name_H-M   'P 1'
#
loop_
_entity.id
_entity.type
_entity.pdbx_description
1 polymer ?
#
loop_
_entity_poly.entity_id
_entity_poly.type
_entity_poly.pdbx_seq_one_letter_code
_entity_poly.pdbx_strand_id
1 'polypeptide(L)'
;DREWLANGFSISPLDLPLKPDLFIAKPQPFWGNFGIFEDSLPDGYGRYLLHRLLKKQGVNDSELTPLQRLSIVGTSGMGALCYIPETYIGEEKSLPTLDCLQQMALDTLSEKSYEDEEVLYFNSGNSGGCRPKCLLHDTEGAWLVKFRHTYDPKDMGAMEYRYNEVARKCGITVPDFKLMDGKYFATKRFDIENGIRYHIATAGALLNESIMQPRLDYKTLLHLVGYLTQDPKQVDEMFRRMVFNVLTDNKDDHAKNFSFIYKEGNWALAPAYDLTRCNNGYNGEHATSVNNHGNPTIEDMLIVGESIRIPRKKGKEMILTIAEGCAELLSKDYSAAAF
;
A
#
# COMPACT_ATOMS: atom_id res chain seq x y z
N ASP A 1 -20.02 10.44 -17.62
CA ASP A 1 -19.76 11.68 -18.35
C ASP A 1 -19.39 11.36 -19.80
N ARG A 2 -19.94 12.09 -20.80
CA ARG A 2 -19.70 11.81 -22.21
C ARG A 2 -18.29 12.22 -22.65
N GLU A 3 -17.77 13.30 -22.12
CA GLU A 3 -16.41 13.77 -22.38
C GLU A 3 -15.38 12.79 -21.84
N TRP A 4 -15.59 12.28 -20.62
CA TRP A 4 -14.74 11.25 -20.03
C TRP A 4 -14.78 9.94 -20.85
N LEU A 5 -15.96 9.53 -21.36
CA LEU A 5 -16.07 8.35 -22.21
C LEU A 5 -15.31 8.48 -23.55
N ALA A 6 -15.18 9.70 -24.06
CA ALA A 6 -14.48 9.97 -25.31
C ALA A 6 -12.96 10.09 -25.13
N ASN A 7 -12.50 10.70 -24.05
CA ASN A 7 -11.11 11.15 -23.87
C ASN A 7 -10.44 10.63 -22.60
N GLY A 8 -11.19 10.00 -21.69
CA GLY A 8 -10.69 9.49 -20.44
C GLY A 8 -10.14 8.05 -20.52
N PHE A 9 -9.99 7.45 -19.37
CA PHE A 9 -9.54 6.06 -19.21
C PHE A 9 -10.39 5.34 -18.17
N SER A 10 -10.32 4.01 -18.14
CA SER A 10 -10.95 3.22 -17.10
C SER A 10 -10.16 3.35 -15.78
N ILE A 11 -10.81 3.88 -14.74
CA ILE A 11 -10.23 4.00 -13.41
C ILE A 11 -10.12 2.64 -12.68
N SER A 12 -10.89 1.65 -13.12
CA SER A 12 -10.84 0.26 -12.67
C SER A 12 -11.16 -0.66 -13.85
N PRO A 13 -10.16 -1.11 -14.62
CA PRO A 13 -10.38 -1.85 -15.88
C PRO A 13 -11.24 -3.11 -15.75
N LEU A 14 -11.24 -3.74 -14.56
CA LEU A 14 -11.99 -4.96 -14.32
C LEU A 14 -13.46 -4.70 -13.95
N ASP A 15 -13.73 -3.65 -13.16
CA ASP A 15 -15.08 -3.36 -12.64
C ASP A 15 -15.78 -2.23 -13.35
N LEU A 16 -15.03 -1.22 -13.82
CA LEU A 16 -15.53 0.01 -14.43
C LEU A 16 -14.89 0.24 -15.81
N PRO A 17 -15.03 -0.69 -16.77
CA PRO A 17 -14.50 -0.50 -18.12
C PRO A 17 -15.08 0.76 -18.76
N LEU A 18 -14.29 1.44 -19.60
CA LEU A 18 -14.67 2.70 -20.23
C LEU A 18 -15.73 2.46 -21.34
N LYS A 19 -16.99 2.35 -20.93
CA LYS A 19 -18.14 2.18 -21.81
C LYS A 19 -19.40 2.82 -21.20
N PRO A 20 -20.37 3.24 -22.03
CA PRO A 20 -21.62 3.84 -21.55
C PRO A 20 -22.58 2.73 -21.06
N ASP A 21 -22.37 2.28 -19.82
CA ASP A 21 -23.16 1.22 -19.21
C ASP A 21 -23.46 1.56 -17.74
N LEU A 22 -24.38 0.82 -17.13
CA LEU A 22 -24.67 0.88 -15.71
C LEU A 22 -23.85 -0.21 -14.99
N PHE A 23 -22.97 0.21 -14.12
CA PHE A 23 -22.16 -0.68 -13.28
C PHE A 23 -22.76 -0.74 -11.87
N ILE A 24 -22.95 -1.94 -11.36
CA ILE A 24 -23.48 -2.18 -10.01
C ILE A 24 -22.42 -2.91 -9.20
N ALA A 25 -21.98 -2.29 -8.11
CA ALA A 25 -21.02 -2.90 -7.19
C ALA A 25 -21.63 -4.14 -6.50
N LYS A 26 -20.79 -5.15 -6.28
CA LYS A 26 -21.19 -6.35 -5.55
C LYS A 26 -21.41 -6.02 -4.07
N PRO A 27 -22.36 -6.69 -3.37
CA PRO A 27 -22.55 -6.49 -1.93
C PRO A 27 -21.28 -6.81 -1.12
N GLN A 28 -20.49 -7.79 -1.54
CA GLN A 28 -19.26 -8.22 -0.89
C GLN A 28 -18.05 -8.00 -1.82
N PRO A 29 -16.88 -7.70 -1.28
CA PRO A 29 -16.54 -7.57 0.16
C PRO A 29 -16.77 -6.16 0.73
N PHE A 30 -17.14 -5.17 -0.08
CA PHE A 30 -17.15 -3.74 0.29
C PHE A 30 -18.55 -3.14 0.46
N TRP A 31 -19.52 -3.96 0.86
CA TRP A 31 -20.89 -3.51 1.22
C TRP A 31 -21.59 -2.69 0.13
N GLY A 32 -21.39 -3.07 -1.14
CA GLY A 32 -21.97 -2.36 -2.29
C GLY A 32 -21.16 -1.15 -2.75
N ASN A 33 -19.91 -0.99 -2.29
CA ASN A 33 -18.97 -0.04 -2.85
C ASN A 33 -18.05 -0.73 -3.88
N PHE A 34 -17.57 0.02 -4.88
CA PHE A 34 -16.52 -0.47 -5.77
C PHE A 34 -15.16 -0.42 -5.08
N GLY A 35 -14.32 -1.43 -5.30
CA GLY A 35 -12.99 -1.50 -4.70
C GLY A 35 -12.15 -0.26 -4.93
N ILE A 36 -12.25 0.37 -6.11
CA ILE A 36 -11.50 1.59 -6.41
C ILE A 36 -11.90 2.79 -5.54
N PHE A 37 -13.17 2.89 -5.12
CA PHE A 37 -13.62 3.91 -4.19
C PHE A 37 -13.34 3.52 -2.73
N GLU A 38 -13.39 2.22 -2.41
CA GLU A 38 -12.97 1.71 -1.10
C GLU A 38 -11.49 1.95 -0.83
N ASP A 39 -10.67 1.91 -1.87
CA ASP A 39 -9.23 2.19 -1.80
C ASP A 39 -8.90 3.63 -1.38
N SER A 40 -9.81 4.57 -1.64
CA SER A 40 -9.68 5.96 -1.24
C SER A 40 -10.05 6.21 0.22
N LEU A 41 -10.76 5.28 0.86
CA LEU A 41 -11.18 5.42 2.25
C LEU A 41 -10.00 5.16 3.20
N PRO A 42 -9.89 5.93 4.30
CA PRO A 42 -8.86 5.67 5.30
C PRO A 42 -9.06 4.29 5.92
N ASP A 43 -7.96 3.57 6.11
CA ASP A 43 -7.91 2.32 6.86
C ASP A 43 -6.94 2.43 8.04
N GLY A 44 -6.82 1.35 8.82
CA GLY A 44 -5.87 1.28 9.93
C GLY A 44 -5.86 2.51 10.82
N TYR A 45 -4.70 3.18 10.87
CA TYR A 45 -4.50 4.37 11.71
C TYR A 45 -5.36 5.57 11.29
N GLY A 46 -5.49 5.83 9.99
CA GLY A 46 -6.34 6.92 9.48
C GLY A 46 -7.80 6.74 9.85
N ARG A 47 -8.33 5.51 9.75
CA ARG A 47 -9.70 5.18 10.18
C ARG A 47 -9.88 5.35 11.68
N TYR A 48 -8.89 4.96 12.48
CA TYR A 48 -8.92 5.14 13.92
C TYR A 48 -9.03 6.62 14.30
N LEU A 49 -8.24 7.49 13.67
CA LEU A 49 -8.30 8.94 13.90
C LEU A 49 -9.65 9.52 13.46
N LEU A 50 -10.13 9.16 12.28
CA LEU A 50 -11.42 9.61 11.77
C LEU A 50 -12.57 9.23 12.72
N HIS A 51 -12.60 7.98 13.19
CA HIS A 51 -13.60 7.52 14.16
C HIS A 51 -13.62 8.40 15.41
N ARG A 52 -12.43 8.74 15.97
CA ARG A 52 -12.33 9.57 17.16
C ARG A 52 -12.81 11.01 16.93
N LEU A 53 -12.47 11.59 15.78
CA LEU A 53 -12.92 12.92 15.38
C LEU A 53 -14.43 12.99 15.25
N LEU A 54 -15.02 12.07 14.53
CA LEU A 54 -16.48 11.98 14.35
C LEU A 54 -17.20 11.81 15.68
N LYS A 55 -16.67 10.96 16.56
CA LYS A 55 -17.21 10.74 17.91
C LYS A 55 -17.21 12.03 18.74
N LYS A 56 -16.15 12.86 18.66
CA LYS A 56 -16.11 14.18 19.31
C LYS A 56 -17.23 15.11 18.84
N GLN A 57 -17.61 15.00 17.57
CA GLN A 57 -18.70 15.77 16.96
C GLN A 57 -20.08 15.14 17.16
N GLY A 58 -20.18 14.05 17.93
CA GLY A 58 -21.42 13.32 18.14
C GLY A 58 -21.91 12.52 16.95
N VAL A 59 -21.03 12.27 15.95
CA VAL A 59 -21.33 11.48 14.75
C VAL A 59 -20.85 10.05 14.94
N ASN A 60 -21.73 9.11 14.68
CA ASN A 60 -21.37 7.69 14.66
C ASN A 60 -20.91 7.30 13.26
N ASP A 61 -19.66 6.90 13.11
CA ASP A 61 -19.06 6.54 11.82
C ASP A 61 -19.72 5.32 11.16
N SER A 62 -20.35 4.44 11.95
CA SER A 62 -21.08 3.28 11.42
C SER A 62 -22.37 3.65 10.67
N GLU A 63 -22.90 4.85 10.90
CA GLU A 63 -24.08 5.38 10.23
C GLU A 63 -23.77 6.11 8.92
N LEU A 64 -22.49 6.39 8.66
CA LEU A 64 -22.06 7.06 7.44
C LEU A 64 -22.11 6.11 6.24
N THR A 65 -22.79 6.55 5.20
CA THR A 65 -22.77 5.88 3.89
C THR A 65 -21.37 5.96 3.24
N PRO A 66 -21.03 5.08 2.29
CA PRO A 66 -19.79 5.20 1.54
C PRO A 66 -19.59 6.57 0.89
N LEU A 67 -20.65 7.18 0.34
CA LEU A 67 -20.58 8.52 -0.27
C LEU A 67 -20.23 9.62 0.74
N GLN A 68 -20.81 9.57 1.94
CA GLN A 68 -20.47 10.52 3.01
C GLN A 68 -19.02 10.35 3.48
N ARG A 69 -18.53 9.12 3.57
CA ARG A 69 -17.11 8.87 3.89
C ARG A 69 -16.18 9.38 2.79
N LEU A 70 -16.53 9.18 1.52
CA LEU A 70 -15.77 9.71 0.38
C LEU A 70 -15.78 11.25 0.35
N SER A 71 -16.90 11.90 0.71
CA SER A 71 -16.95 13.36 0.81
C SER A 71 -16.01 13.92 1.92
N ILE A 72 -15.80 13.15 3.00
CA ILE A 72 -14.82 13.51 4.03
C ILE A 72 -13.36 13.35 3.51
N VAL A 73 -13.10 12.35 2.67
CA VAL A 73 -11.81 12.22 1.99
C VAL A 73 -11.55 13.42 1.08
N GLY A 74 -12.57 13.88 0.36
CA GLY A 74 -12.50 15.06 -0.48
C GLY A 74 -11.35 15.02 -1.47
N THR A 75 -10.47 16.02 -1.42
CA THR A 75 -9.26 16.14 -2.27
C THR A 75 -7.98 15.66 -1.59
N SER A 76 -8.02 15.26 -0.32
CA SER A 76 -6.84 14.89 0.46
C SER A 76 -6.36 13.44 0.27
N GLY A 77 -7.08 12.64 -0.52
CA GLY A 77 -6.77 11.22 -0.75
C GLY A 77 -5.43 10.98 -1.46
N MET A 78 -5.00 9.71 -1.48
CA MET A 78 -3.88 9.26 -2.30
C MET A 78 -4.35 9.10 -3.76
N GLY A 79 -3.41 9.22 -4.71
CA GLY A 79 -3.74 9.15 -6.13
C GLY A 79 -4.49 10.40 -6.66
N ALA A 80 -5.19 10.28 -7.78
CA ALA A 80 -5.84 11.38 -8.49
C ALA A 80 -7.36 11.49 -8.26
N LEU A 81 -7.99 10.56 -7.57
CA LEU A 81 -9.42 10.64 -7.29
C LEU A 81 -9.71 11.74 -6.27
N CYS A 82 -10.69 12.57 -6.58
CA CYS A 82 -11.19 13.65 -5.73
C CYS A 82 -12.72 13.53 -5.62
N TYR A 83 -13.25 13.81 -4.45
CA TYR A 83 -14.67 13.69 -4.16
C TYR A 83 -15.27 15.04 -3.82
N ILE A 84 -16.22 15.50 -4.63
CA ILE A 84 -16.85 16.82 -4.52
C ILE A 84 -18.37 16.64 -4.43
N PRO A 85 -19.07 17.35 -3.54
CA PRO A 85 -18.54 18.33 -2.58
C PRO A 85 -17.79 17.68 -1.41
N GLU A 86 -16.79 18.43 -0.89
CA GLU A 86 -16.07 17.99 0.31
C GLU A 86 -16.87 18.27 1.59
N THR A 87 -16.70 17.39 2.58
CA THR A 87 -17.21 17.58 3.93
C THR A 87 -16.04 17.82 4.89
N TYR A 88 -15.93 19.00 5.41
CA TYR A 88 -14.89 19.37 6.37
C TYR A 88 -15.29 18.93 7.78
N ILE A 89 -14.40 18.23 8.48
CA ILE A 89 -14.62 17.68 9.83
C ILE A 89 -13.75 18.32 10.90
N GLY A 90 -13.10 19.42 10.63
CA GLY A 90 -12.23 20.15 11.55
C GLY A 90 -11.44 21.22 10.81
N GLU A 91 -10.51 21.86 11.49
CA GLU A 91 -9.66 22.91 10.93
C GLU A 91 -8.23 22.40 10.71
N GLU A 92 -7.64 22.78 9.58
CA GLU A 92 -6.23 22.51 9.30
C GLU A 92 -5.37 23.33 10.27
N LYS A 93 -4.50 22.64 11.01
CA LYS A 93 -3.56 23.24 11.95
C LYS A 93 -2.14 23.19 11.39
N SER A 94 -1.28 24.09 11.83
CA SER A 94 0.13 24.09 11.45
C SER A 94 0.80 22.76 11.77
N LEU A 95 1.68 22.30 10.88
CA LEU A 95 2.44 21.06 11.04
C LEU A 95 3.45 21.21 12.21
N PRO A 96 3.34 20.41 13.28
CA PRO A 96 4.33 20.36 14.34
C PRO A 96 5.64 19.70 13.87
N THR A 97 6.67 19.70 14.71
CA THR A 97 7.89 18.93 14.46
C THR A 97 7.60 17.41 14.38
N LEU A 98 8.43 16.65 13.67
CA LEU A 98 8.26 15.20 13.57
C LEU A 98 8.30 14.52 14.95
N ASP A 99 9.12 15.02 15.87
CA ASP A 99 9.18 14.50 17.25
C ASP A 99 7.86 14.73 18.00
N CYS A 100 7.27 15.91 17.83
CA CYS A 100 5.99 16.24 18.41
C CYS A 100 4.88 15.35 17.83
N LEU A 101 4.80 15.18 16.51
CA LEU A 101 3.84 14.30 15.85
C LEU A 101 3.99 12.84 16.30
N GLN A 102 5.23 12.35 16.42
CA GLN A 102 5.48 10.99 16.92
C GLN A 102 4.98 10.84 18.37
N GLN A 103 5.21 11.84 19.24
CA GLN A 103 4.76 11.77 20.63
C GLN A 103 3.24 11.83 20.70
N MET A 104 2.61 12.78 19.99
CA MET A 104 1.14 12.90 19.89
C MET A 104 0.52 11.57 19.41
N ALA A 105 1.10 10.94 18.39
CA ALA A 105 0.63 9.65 17.87
C ALA A 105 0.72 8.55 18.93
N LEU A 106 1.82 8.45 19.67
CA LEU A 106 1.99 7.47 20.75
C LEU A 106 1.02 7.69 21.90
N ASP A 107 0.80 8.95 22.28
CA ASP A 107 -0.12 9.31 23.37
C ASP A 107 -1.58 9.02 22.98
N THR A 108 -1.94 9.30 21.71
CA THR A 108 -3.26 8.97 21.16
C THR A 108 -3.49 7.45 21.12
N LEU A 109 -2.51 6.68 20.62
CA LEU A 109 -2.58 5.22 20.59
C LEU A 109 -2.60 4.57 21.99
N SER A 110 -2.02 5.25 22.98
CA SER A 110 -2.00 4.79 24.38
C SER A 110 -3.19 5.33 25.18
N GLU A 111 -4.14 6.01 24.52
CA GLU A 111 -5.31 6.64 25.14
C GLU A 111 -4.97 7.69 26.23
N LYS A 112 -3.79 8.31 26.15
CA LYS A 112 -3.32 9.33 27.09
C LYS A 112 -3.70 10.75 26.67
N SER A 113 -3.91 11.01 25.39
CA SER A 113 -4.35 12.28 24.84
C SER A 113 -5.63 12.11 24.02
N TYR A 114 -6.50 13.12 24.10
CA TYR A 114 -7.77 13.18 23.38
C TYR A 114 -7.93 14.53 22.66
N GLU A 115 -6.87 15.29 22.49
CA GLU A 115 -6.93 16.65 21.91
C GLU A 115 -6.21 16.77 20.56
N ASP A 116 -5.37 15.77 20.24
CA ASP A 116 -4.44 15.84 19.12
C ASP A 116 -4.95 15.19 17.83
N GLU A 117 -6.14 14.57 17.85
CA GLU A 117 -6.66 13.80 16.71
C GLU A 117 -6.80 14.64 15.45
N GLU A 118 -7.19 15.92 15.56
CA GLU A 118 -7.31 16.82 14.40
C GLU A 118 -5.95 17.02 13.73
N VAL A 119 -4.94 17.39 14.53
CA VAL A 119 -3.58 17.59 14.03
C VAL A 119 -3.05 16.34 13.35
N LEU A 120 -3.23 15.19 14.00
CA LEU A 120 -2.77 13.90 13.45
C LEU A 120 -3.54 13.52 12.18
N TYR A 121 -4.86 13.67 12.15
CA TYR A 121 -5.68 13.32 11.00
C TYR A 121 -5.35 14.18 9.77
N PHE A 122 -5.33 15.50 9.92
CA PHE A 122 -5.04 16.39 8.81
C PHE A 122 -3.62 16.25 8.28
N ASN A 123 -2.66 15.95 9.15
CA ASN A 123 -1.28 15.75 8.73
C ASN A 123 -0.99 14.31 8.24
N SER A 124 -1.78 13.29 8.61
CA SER A 124 -1.60 11.94 8.11
C SER A 124 -2.25 11.72 6.74
N GLY A 125 -3.20 12.57 6.37
CA GLY A 125 -4.01 12.37 5.19
C GLY A 125 -4.78 11.04 5.23
N ASN A 126 -5.33 10.63 4.10
CA ASN A 126 -6.05 9.37 3.94
C ASN A 126 -5.12 8.23 3.47
N SER A 127 -3.85 8.23 3.92
CA SER A 127 -2.92 7.16 3.61
C SER A 127 -3.25 5.90 4.43
N GLY A 128 -3.32 4.74 3.76
CA GLY A 128 -3.64 3.46 4.39
C GLY A 128 -2.55 2.94 5.33
N GLY A 129 -2.86 1.85 6.04
CA GLY A 129 -1.98 1.12 6.94
C GLY A 129 -2.13 1.48 8.41
N CYS A 130 -1.64 0.59 9.29
CA CYS A 130 -1.88 0.68 10.73
C CYS A 130 -0.86 1.54 11.51
N ARG A 131 0.32 1.83 10.95
CA ARG A 131 1.32 2.68 11.62
C ARG A 131 1.02 4.15 11.45
N PRO A 132 1.27 4.98 12.49
CA PRO A 132 1.17 6.43 12.39
C PRO A 132 2.09 6.98 11.32
N LYS A 133 1.64 8.03 10.64
CA LYS A 133 2.38 8.67 9.56
C LYS A 133 1.95 10.11 9.36
N CYS A 134 2.76 10.89 8.65
CA CYS A 134 2.35 12.20 8.18
C CYS A 134 2.76 12.42 6.72
N LEU A 135 2.07 13.34 6.08
CA LEU A 135 2.42 13.86 4.75
C LEU A 135 3.18 15.18 4.93
N LEU A 136 4.31 15.27 4.26
CA LEU A 136 5.18 16.42 4.31
C LEU A 136 5.53 16.88 2.89
N HIS A 137 5.60 18.17 2.68
CA HIS A 137 6.12 18.77 1.46
C HIS A 137 7.39 19.54 1.76
N ASP A 138 8.47 19.24 1.05
CA ASP A 138 9.72 19.98 1.07
C ASP A 138 10.17 20.39 -0.35
N THR A 139 11.35 20.92 -0.49
CA THR A 139 11.92 21.35 -1.79
C THR A 139 12.17 20.18 -2.76
N GLU A 140 12.23 18.96 -2.25
CA GLU A 140 12.43 17.74 -3.06
C GLU A 140 11.09 17.10 -3.49
N GLY A 141 9.96 17.53 -2.89
CA GLY A 141 8.63 17.07 -3.25
C GLY A 141 7.75 16.65 -2.08
N ALA A 142 6.81 15.74 -2.38
CA ALA A 142 5.86 15.20 -1.40
C ALA A 142 6.39 13.90 -0.78
N TRP A 143 6.37 13.82 0.54
CA TRP A 143 6.87 12.71 1.32
C TRP A 143 5.78 12.13 2.23
N LEU A 144 5.80 10.82 2.40
CA LEU A 144 5.09 10.12 3.45
C LEU A 144 6.12 9.70 4.50
N VAL A 145 6.00 10.26 5.71
CA VAL A 145 6.89 10.00 6.85
C VAL A 145 6.21 9.05 7.80
N LYS A 146 6.86 7.95 8.14
CA LYS A 146 6.31 6.92 9.04
C LYS A 146 6.86 7.08 10.45
N PHE A 147 5.96 6.88 11.40
CA PHE A 147 6.27 6.85 12.82
C PHE A 147 6.11 5.43 13.37
N ARG A 148 6.81 5.12 14.44
CA ARG A 148 6.64 3.85 15.13
C ARG A 148 5.29 3.76 15.85
N HIS A 149 4.73 2.58 15.93
CA HIS A 149 3.62 2.27 16.82
C HIS A 149 4.12 2.01 18.25
N THR A 150 3.23 1.91 19.23
CA THR A 150 3.58 1.65 20.64
C THR A 150 4.31 0.31 20.86
N TYR A 151 4.07 -0.69 20.02
CA TYR A 151 4.72 -2.01 20.06
C TYR A 151 5.97 -2.12 19.16
N ASP A 152 6.23 -1.15 18.31
CA ASP A 152 7.40 -1.15 17.43
C ASP A 152 8.70 -0.82 18.21
N PRO A 153 9.85 -1.36 17.78
CA PRO A 153 11.14 -0.96 18.32
C PRO A 153 11.44 0.51 18.04
N LYS A 154 12.36 1.10 18.81
CA LYS A 154 12.70 2.53 18.70
C LYS A 154 13.35 2.88 17.36
N ASP A 155 14.06 1.93 16.76
CA ASP A 155 14.80 2.05 15.50
C ASP A 155 13.99 1.58 14.28
N MET A 156 12.66 1.52 14.38
CA MET A 156 11.78 1.05 13.32
C MET A 156 12.02 1.77 11.99
N GLY A 157 12.24 3.10 12.00
CA GLY A 157 12.54 3.86 10.80
C GLY A 157 13.86 3.45 10.14
N ALA A 158 14.90 3.20 10.95
CA ALA A 158 16.19 2.70 10.42
C ALA A 158 16.07 1.28 9.85
N MET A 159 15.26 0.41 10.48
CA MET A 159 14.93 -0.90 9.92
C MET A 159 14.26 -0.77 8.56
N GLU A 160 13.22 0.03 8.44
CA GLU A 160 12.49 0.20 7.20
C GLU A 160 13.37 0.79 6.09
N TYR A 161 14.24 1.74 6.43
CA TYR A 161 15.26 2.27 5.54
C TYR A 161 16.17 1.16 4.99
N ARG A 162 16.70 0.32 5.88
CA ARG A 162 17.59 -0.81 5.51
C ARG A 162 16.89 -1.80 4.57
N TYR A 163 15.63 -2.16 4.85
CA TYR A 163 14.87 -3.06 3.96
C TYR A 163 14.69 -2.47 2.56
N ASN A 164 14.42 -1.17 2.45
CA ASN A 164 14.31 -0.49 1.17
C ASN A 164 15.65 -0.40 0.43
N GLU A 165 16.78 -0.19 1.14
CA GLU A 165 18.12 -0.25 0.53
C GLU A 165 18.40 -1.64 -0.07
N VAL A 166 18.11 -2.70 0.71
CA VAL A 166 18.33 -4.07 0.25
C VAL A 166 17.39 -4.42 -0.91
N ALA A 167 16.12 -4.05 -0.86
CA ALA A 167 15.18 -4.25 -1.96
C ALA A 167 15.70 -3.58 -3.26
N ARG A 168 16.20 -2.34 -3.16
CA ARG A 168 16.81 -1.63 -4.31
C ARG A 168 18.05 -2.37 -4.84
N LYS A 169 18.91 -2.90 -3.97
CA LYS A 169 20.06 -3.73 -4.36
C LYS A 169 19.63 -5.03 -5.06
N CYS A 170 18.49 -5.60 -4.66
CA CYS A 170 17.90 -6.77 -5.30
C CYS A 170 17.22 -6.47 -6.64
N GLY A 171 17.29 -5.23 -7.14
CA GLY A 171 16.68 -4.81 -8.40
C GLY A 171 15.15 -4.63 -8.30
N ILE A 172 14.62 -4.43 -7.11
CA ILE A 172 13.22 -4.05 -6.88
C ILE A 172 13.10 -2.53 -6.96
N THR A 173 12.17 -2.06 -7.77
CA THR A 173 11.87 -0.64 -7.88
C THR A 173 11.16 -0.16 -6.64
N VAL A 174 11.79 0.73 -5.87
CA VAL A 174 11.23 1.42 -4.70
C VAL A 174 11.26 2.93 -4.93
N PRO A 175 10.37 3.72 -4.31
CA PRO A 175 10.42 5.18 -4.38
C PRO A 175 11.76 5.71 -3.83
N ASP A 176 12.04 6.99 -4.03
CA ASP A 176 13.11 7.64 -3.27
C ASP A 176 12.74 7.64 -1.79
N PHE A 177 13.73 7.41 -0.94
CA PHE A 177 13.55 7.35 0.50
C PHE A 177 14.75 7.94 1.24
N LYS A 178 14.51 8.41 2.46
CA LYS A 178 15.53 8.96 3.35
C LYS A 178 15.15 8.76 4.81
N LEU A 179 16.10 8.97 5.71
CA LEU A 179 15.82 9.14 7.14
C LEU A 179 15.74 10.64 7.44
N MET A 180 14.54 11.12 7.77
CA MET A 180 14.35 12.47 8.29
C MET A 180 14.73 12.50 9.77
N ASP A 181 15.41 13.56 10.20
CA ASP A 181 15.97 13.72 11.56
C ASP A 181 16.81 12.51 12.01
N GLY A 182 17.39 11.75 11.05
CA GLY A 182 18.21 10.56 11.29
C GLY A 182 17.45 9.34 11.85
N LYS A 183 16.13 9.38 11.97
CA LYS A 183 15.34 8.33 12.62
C LYS A 183 13.98 8.02 11.98
N TYR A 184 13.36 8.95 11.26
CA TYR A 184 12.06 8.72 10.65
C TYR A 184 12.20 8.28 9.20
N PHE A 185 11.70 7.09 8.89
CA PHE A 185 11.66 6.65 7.50
C PHE A 185 10.69 7.53 6.70
N ALA A 186 11.18 8.11 5.65
CA ALA A 186 10.40 8.90 4.71
C ALA A 186 10.53 8.33 3.31
N THR A 187 9.40 8.12 2.65
CA THR A 187 9.32 7.68 1.27
C THR A 187 8.64 8.74 0.42
N LYS A 188 9.21 9.00 -0.77
CA LYS A 188 8.64 9.97 -1.70
C LYS A 188 7.34 9.47 -2.29
N ARG A 189 6.32 10.30 -2.35
CA ARG A 189 5.06 9.96 -2.99
C ARG A 189 5.28 9.81 -4.50
N PHE A 190 5.04 8.61 -5.01
CA PHE A 190 5.17 8.30 -6.45
C PHE A 190 3.93 8.69 -7.26
N ASP A 191 2.82 8.95 -6.58
CA ASP A 191 1.57 9.38 -7.17
C ASP A 191 1.48 10.91 -7.41
N ILE A 192 2.53 11.64 -7.03
CA ILE A 192 2.64 13.10 -7.26
C ILE A 192 3.99 13.41 -7.91
N GLU A 193 3.95 14.04 -9.07
CA GLU A 193 5.15 14.51 -9.76
C GLU A 193 4.91 15.90 -10.34
N ASN A 194 5.74 16.87 -9.98
CA ASN A 194 5.63 18.27 -10.43
C ASN A 194 4.23 18.89 -10.19
N GLY A 195 3.57 18.54 -9.08
CA GLY A 195 2.23 18.99 -8.75
C GLY A 195 1.09 18.25 -9.49
N ILE A 196 1.42 17.35 -10.39
CA ILE A 196 0.44 16.51 -11.08
C ILE A 196 0.21 15.24 -10.24
N ARG A 197 -1.07 14.92 -10.01
CA ARG A 197 -1.47 13.68 -9.32
C ARG A 197 -1.81 12.61 -10.35
N TYR A 198 -1.25 11.43 -10.19
CA TYR A 198 -1.52 10.28 -11.03
C TYR A 198 -2.51 9.34 -10.38
N HIS A 199 -3.37 8.73 -11.19
CA HIS A 199 -4.30 7.73 -10.72
C HIS A 199 -3.56 6.48 -10.28
N ILE A 200 -3.88 5.99 -9.08
CA ILE A 200 -3.39 4.74 -8.53
C ILE A 200 -4.54 3.83 -8.13
N ALA A 201 -4.32 2.54 -8.22
CA ALA A 201 -5.25 1.52 -7.75
C ALA A 201 -4.46 0.36 -7.15
N THR A 202 -4.87 -0.14 -5.98
CA THR A 202 -4.26 -1.34 -5.41
C THR A 202 -4.80 -2.61 -6.07
N ALA A 203 -4.08 -3.72 -5.93
CA ALA A 203 -4.60 -5.03 -6.32
C ALA A 203 -5.87 -5.37 -5.54
N GLY A 204 -5.96 -4.92 -4.27
CA GLY A 204 -7.16 -5.04 -3.45
C GLY A 204 -8.38 -4.36 -4.08
N ALA A 205 -8.19 -3.15 -4.58
CA ALA A 205 -9.24 -2.42 -5.28
C ALA A 205 -9.65 -3.08 -6.59
N LEU A 206 -8.67 -3.47 -7.39
CA LEU A 206 -8.89 -4.01 -8.74
C LEU A 206 -9.51 -5.42 -8.74
N LEU A 207 -9.18 -6.23 -7.74
CA LEU A 207 -9.66 -7.60 -7.60
C LEU A 207 -10.83 -7.74 -6.61
N ASN A 208 -11.24 -6.65 -5.97
CA ASN A 208 -12.21 -6.65 -4.86
C ASN A 208 -11.77 -7.58 -3.71
N GLU A 209 -10.49 -7.49 -3.33
CA GLU A 209 -9.90 -8.26 -2.24
C GLU A 209 -9.83 -7.46 -0.95
N SER A 210 -10.47 -7.98 0.10
CA SER A 210 -10.46 -7.36 1.42
C SER A 210 -9.24 -7.79 2.24
N ILE A 211 -8.58 -6.84 2.89
CA ILE A 211 -7.51 -7.12 3.85
C ILE A 211 -8.00 -7.84 5.11
N MET A 212 -9.30 -7.76 5.41
CA MET A 212 -9.91 -8.45 6.57
C MET A 212 -10.07 -9.95 6.36
N GLN A 213 -10.14 -10.39 5.12
CA GLN A 213 -10.23 -11.79 4.71
C GLN A 213 -9.36 -12.00 3.47
N PRO A 214 -8.04 -12.03 3.62
CA PRO A 214 -7.14 -12.15 2.49
C PRO A 214 -7.33 -13.50 1.77
N ARG A 215 -7.47 -13.44 0.45
CA ARG A 215 -7.64 -14.60 -0.43
C ARG A 215 -6.74 -14.53 -1.64
N LEU A 216 -5.93 -13.45 -1.72
CA LEU A 216 -5.04 -13.26 -2.85
C LEU A 216 -3.96 -14.34 -2.87
N ASP A 217 -3.64 -14.82 -4.08
CA ASP A 217 -2.47 -15.64 -4.36
C ASP A 217 -1.57 -14.89 -5.35
N TYR A 218 -0.27 -15.02 -5.20
CA TYR A 218 0.70 -14.36 -6.08
C TYR A 218 0.55 -14.78 -7.55
N LYS A 219 0.02 -15.97 -7.83
CA LYS A 219 -0.32 -16.36 -9.20
C LYS A 219 -1.37 -15.42 -9.79
N THR A 220 -2.44 -15.13 -9.05
CA THR A 220 -3.50 -14.19 -9.48
C THR A 220 -2.92 -12.77 -9.63
N LEU A 221 -2.09 -12.33 -8.67
CA LEU A 221 -1.44 -11.02 -8.73
C LEU A 221 -0.53 -10.88 -9.95
N LEU A 222 0.28 -11.88 -10.26
CA LEU A 222 1.16 -11.89 -11.42
C LEU A 222 0.38 -11.89 -12.75
N HIS A 223 -0.76 -12.60 -12.81
CA HIS A 223 -1.66 -12.49 -13.94
C HIS A 223 -2.27 -11.10 -14.08
N LEU A 224 -2.66 -10.45 -12.98
CA LEU A 224 -3.16 -9.07 -12.98
C LEU A 224 -2.09 -8.11 -13.52
N VAL A 225 -0.83 -8.26 -13.08
CA VAL A 225 0.29 -7.47 -13.60
C VAL A 225 0.41 -7.64 -15.11
N GLY A 226 0.45 -8.89 -15.60
CA GLY A 226 0.55 -9.16 -17.04
C GLY A 226 -0.63 -8.60 -17.84
N TYR A 227 -1.85 -8.67 -17.29
CA TYR A 227 -3.05 -8.15 -17.93
C TYR A 227 -3.04 -6.63 -18.05
N LEU A 228 -2.71 -5.93 -16.95
CA LEU A 228 -2.76 -4.46 -16.92
C LEU A 228 -1.59 -3.82 -17.66
N THR A 229 -0.39 -4.33 -17.45
CA THR A 229 0.82 -3.68 -17.96
C THR A 229 1.23 -4.14 -19.34
N GLN A 230 0.82 -5.35 -19.73
CA GLN A 230 1.23 -6.02 -20.97
C GLN A 230 2.75 -6.03 -21.18
N ASP A 231 3.52 -5.96 -20.09
CA ASP A 231 4.99 -5.92 -20.08
C ASP A 231 5.55 -7.08 -19.25
N PRO A 232 6.21 -8.07 -19.87
CA PRO A 232 6.85 -9.18 -19.15
C PRO A 232 7.90 -8.75 -18.12
N LYS A 233 8.53 -7.59 -18.29
CA LYS A 233 9.51 -7.08 -17.32
C LYS A 233 8.85 -6.71 -15.99
N GLN A 234 7.62 -6.23 -16.04
CA GLN A 234 6.86 -5.91 -14.83
C GLN A 234 6.33 -7.18 -14.14
N VAL A 235 6.07 -8.24 -14.90
CA VAL A 235 5.79 -9.57 -14.33
C VAL A 235 7.03 -10.11 -13.62
N ASP A 236 8.21 -10.01 -14.23
CA ASP A 236 9.49 -10.35 -13.58
C ASP A 236 9.72 -9.53 -12.30
N GLU A 237 9.40 -8.24 -12.34
CA GLU A 237 9.51 -7.33 -11.18
C GLU A 237 8.60 -7.80 -10.04
N MET A 238 7.33 -8.12 -10.32
CA MET A 238 6.42 -8.62 -9.30
C MET A 238 6.87 -10.00 -8.76
N PHE A 239 7.44 -10.86 -9.59
CA PHE A 239 8.04 -12.12 -9.13
C PHE A 239 9.20 -11.87 -8.15
N ARG A 240 10.07 -10.88 -8.42
CA ARG A 240 11.12 -10.47 -7.45
C ARG A 240 10.52 -9.99 -6.12
N ARG A 241 9.45 -9.21 -6.17
CA ARG A 241 8.75 -8.74 -4.95
C ARG A 241 8.17 -9.90 -4.14
N MET A 242 7.56 -10.89 -4.79
CA MET A 242 7.11 -12.13 -4.16
C MET A 242 8.26 -12.83 -3.44
N VAL A 243 9.37 -13.05 -4.16
CA VAL A 243 10.56 -13.70 -3.60
C VAL A 243 11.11 -12.91 -2.41
N PHE A 244 11.21 -11.59 -2.53
CA PHE A 244 11.70 -10.73 -1.47
C PHE A 244 10.82 -10.81 -0.21
N ASN A 245 9.49 -10.68 -0.36
CA ASN A 245 8.56 -10.78 0.75
C ASN A 245 8.66 -12.14 1.45
N VAL A 246 8.71 -13.23 0.68
CA VAL A 246 8.84 -14.59 1.23
C VAL A 246 10.16 -14.76 1.98
N LEU A 247 11.29 -14.40 1.38
CA LEU A 247 12.62 -14.62 1.98
C LEU A 247 12.86 -13.74 3.19
N THR A 248 12.28 -12.53 3.24
CA THR A 248 12.47 -11.59 4.36
C THR A 248 11.39 -11.69 5.44
N ASP A 249 10.50 -12.68 5.39
CA ASP A 249 9.35 -12.82 6.30
C ASP A 249 8.46 -11.55 6.35
N ASN A 250 8.29 -10.86 5.23
CA ASN A 250 7.32 -9.77 5.13
C ASN A 250 5.91 -10.35 4.91
N LYS A 251 5.30 -10.85 5.97
CA LYS A 251 4.00 -11.53 5.93
C LYS A 251 2.79 -10.58 5.90
N ASP A 252 3.04 -9.28 5.97
CA ASP A 252 1.98 -8.25 5.79
C ASP A 252 1.81 -7.86 4.30
N ASP A 253 2.07 -8.81 3.41
CA ASP A 253 2.02 -8.66 1.96
C ASP A 253 0.57 -8.76 1.42
N HIS A 254 -0.33 -8.00 2.01
CA HIS A 254 -1.75 -7.99 1.64
C HIS A 254 -2.02 -7.22 0.33
N ALA A 255 -3.20 -7.43 -0.26
CA ALA A 255 -3.57 -6.91 -1.57
C ALA A 255 -3.43 -5.38 -1.74
N LYS A 256 -3.54 -4.59 -0.66
CA LYS A 256 -3.33 -3.14 -0.68
C LYS A 256 -1.85 -2.71 -0.74
N ASN A 257 -0.89 -3.63 -0.52
CA ASN A 257 0.54 -3.34 -0.64
C ASN A 257 1.09 -3.51 -2.07
N PHE A 258 0.21 -3.80 -3.03
CA PHE A 258 0.54 -3.91 -4.45
C PHE A 258 -0.28 -2.91 -5.24
N SER A 259 0.34 -1.82 -5.67
CA SER A 259 -0.35 -0.77 -6.42
C SER A 259 0.07 -0.72 -7.88
N PHE A 260 -0.84 -0.20 -8.67
CA PHE A 260 -0.66 0.16 -10.07
C PHE A 260 -0.86 1.65 -10.23
N ILE A 261 -0.13 2.24 -11.16
CA ILE A 261 -0.22 3.65 -11.52
C ILE A 261 -0.61 3.80 -12.98
N TYR A 262 -1.53 4.72 -13.27
CA TYR A 262 -1.88 5.09 -14.64
C TYR A 262 -1.16 6.37 -15.01
N LYS A 263 -0.24 6.28 -15.96
CA LYS A 263 0.60 7.39 -16.42
C LYS A 263 0.80 7.29 -17.93
N GLU A 264 0.68 8.43 -18.62
CA GLU A 264 0.95 8.52 -20.07
C GLU A 264 0.13 7.51 -20.91
N GLY A 265 -1.13 7.28 -20.51
CA GLY A 265 -2.03 6.38 -21.24
C GLY A 265 -1.87 4.90 -20.91
N ASN A 266 -0.97 4.52 -19.98
CA ASN A 266 -0.68 3.13 -19.68
C ASN A 266 -0.75 2.83 -18.18
N TRP A 267 -1.15 1.62 -17.85
CA TRP A 267 -1.01 1.05 -16.52
C TRP A 267 0.39 0.48 -16.34
N ALA A 268 1.00 0.77 -15.21
CA ALA A 268 2.28 0.20 -14.79
C ALA A 268 2.24 -0.21 -13.32
N LEU A 269 3.14 -1.09 -12.89
CA LEU A 269 3.37 -1.31 -11.47
C LEU A 269 3.86 -0.02 -10.83
N ALA A 270 3.25 0.38 -9.72
CA ALA A 270 3.83 1.40 -8.86
C ALA A 270 5.11 0.87 -8.20
N PRO A 271 6.04 1.75 -7.78
CA PRO A 271 7.17 1.35 -6.95
C PRO A 271 6.69 0.57 -5.72
N ALA A 272 7.50 -0.41 -5.28
CA ALA A 272 7.16 -1.21 -4.09
C ALA A 272 7.29 -0.39 -2.80
N TYR A 273 6.43 -0.67 -1.84
CA TYR A 273 6.42 -0.03 -0.52
C TYR A 273 6.03 -1.06 0.55
N ASP A 274 6.17 -0.70 1.82
CA ASP A 274 5.86 -1.56 2.97
C ASP A 274 6.61 -2.91 2.92
N LEU A 275 7.92 -2.86 2.61
CA LEU A 275 8.80 -4.02 2.43
C LEU A 275 9.44 -4.51 3.73
N THR A 276 8.98 -4.07 4.88
CA THR A 276 9.61 -4.38 6.17
C THR A 276 9.14 -5.73 6.71
N ARG A 277 10.04 -6.47 7.36
CA ARG A 277 9.71 -7.73 8.02
C ARG A 277 8.49 -7.60 8.93
N CYS A 278 7.55 -8.51 8.78
CA CYS A 278 6.37 -8.65 9.61
C CYS A 278 6.09 -10.14 9.86
N ASN A 279 6.50 -10.66 11.01
CA ASN A 279 6.37 -12.10 11.31
C ASN A 279 4.96 -12.52 11.66
N ASN A 280 4.13 -11.58 12.14
CA ASN A 280 2.81 -11.90 12.65
C ASN A 280 1.82 -12.18 11.52
N GLY A 281 1.94 -11.47 10.39
CA GLY A 281 1.12 -11.67 9.19
C GLY A 281 -0.34 -11.94 9.48
N TYR A 282 -0.97 -12.72 8.63
CA TYR A 282 -2.31 -13.22 8.85
C TYR A 282 -2.24 -14.60 9.51
N ASN A 283 -2.47 -14.68 10.84
CA ASN A 283 -2.32 -15.92 11.64
C ASN A 283 -0.93 -16.57 11.54
N GLY A 284 0.13 -15.76 11.37
CA GLY A 284 1.50 -16.25 11.21
C GLY A 284 1.84 -16.72 9.79
N GLU A 285 0.98 -16.48 8.82
CA GLU A 285 1.15 -16.78 7.41
C GLU A 285 1.25 -15.49 6.58
N HIS A 286 1.72 -15.59 5.35
CA HIS A 286 1.64 -14.52 4.35
C HIS A 286 0.19 -14.18 4.06
N ALA A 287 -0.13 -12.89 3.99
CA ALA A 287 -1.46 -12.42 3.61
C ALA A 287 -1.78 -12.74 2.14
N THR A 288 -0.75 -12.79 1.28
CA THR A 288 -0.86 -13.27 -0.09
C THR A 288 -0.18 -14.63 -0.19
N SER A 289 -0.94 -15.69 -0.48
CA SER A 289 -0.40 -17.05 -0.61
C SER A 289 0.48 -17.19 -1.86
N VAL A 290 1.37 -18.18 -1.85
CA VAL A 290 2.14 -18.61 -3.02
C VAL A 290 1.78 -20.06 -3.31
N ASN A 291 1.22 -20.34 -4.46
CA ASN A 291 0.74 -21.67 -4.82
C ASN A 291 -0.27 -22.25 -3.78
N ASN A 292 -1.13 -21.37 -3.25
CA ASN A 292 -2.09 -21.63 -2.17
C ASN A 292 -1.46 -22.00 -0.81
N HIS A 293 -0.18 -21.72 -0.58
CA HIS A 293 0.49 -21.91 0.70
C HIS A 293 0.78 -20.58 1.37
N GLY A 294 0.36 -20.39 2.62
CA GLY A 294 0.63 -19.18 3.42
C GLY A 294 2.03 -19.16 4.02
N ASN A 295 2.72 -20.31 4.07
CA ASN A 295 4.14 -20.44 4.42
C ASN A 295 4.85 -21.18 3.28
N PRO A 296 5.11 -20.52 2.14
CA PRO A 296 5.56 -21.16 0.92
C PRO A 296 7.02 -21.63 1.00
N THR A 297 7.31 -22.59 0.15
CA THR A 297 8.65 -23.10 -0.14
C THR A 297 9.23 -22.45 -1.40
N ILE A 298 10.52 -22.70 -1.66
CA ILE A 298 11.16 -22.31 -2.94
C ILE A 298 10.45 -22.97 -4.12
N GLU A 299 10.03 -24.24 -3.95
CA GLU A 299 9.31 -24.97 -4.99
C GLU A 299 7.97 -24.30 -5.33
N ASP A 300 7.22 -23.82 -4.35
CA ASP A 300 5.98 -23.11 -4.57
C ASP A 300 6.19 -21.83 -5.40
N MET A 301 7.24 -21.06 -5.09
CA MET A 301 7.61 -19.88 -5.88
C MET A 301 7.94 -20.24 -7.34
N LEU A 302 8.67 -21.35 -7.56
CA LEU A 302 9.02 -21.81 -8.90
C LEU A 302 7.79 -22.28 -9.69
N ILE A 303 6.87 -23.00 -9.06
CA ILE A 303 5.59 -23.42 -9.65
C ILE A 303 4.78 -22.20 -10.08
N VAL A 304 4.66 -21.18 -9.22
CA VAL A 304 3.98 -19.92 -9.56
C VAL A 304 4.66 -19.26 -10.74
N GLY A 305 6.00 -19.15 -10.74
CA GLY A 305 6.75 -18.58 -11.86
C GLY A 305 6.51 -19.30 -13.19
N GLU A 306 6.55 -20.64 -13.20
CA GLU A 306 6.28 -21.45 -14.39
C GLU A 306 4.85 -21.24 -14.90
N SER A 307 3.86 -21.11 -14.01
CA SER A 307 2.46 -20.92 -14.37
C SER A 307 2.21 -19.60 -15.14
N ILE A 308 3.08 -18.62 -14.99
CA ILE A 308 3.03 -17.33 -15.69
C ILE A 308 4.14 -17.17 -16.75
N ARG A 309 4.72 -18.29 -17.19
CA ARG A 309 5.72 -18.39 -18.25
C ARG A 309 7.09 -17.84 -17.91
N ILE A 310 7.47 -17.75 -16.64
CA ILE A 310 8.87 -17.56 -16.23
C ILE A 310 9.54 -18.95 -16.28
N PRO A 311 10.55 -19.15 -17.16
CA PRO A 311 11.25 -20.43 -17.22
C PRO A 311 11.89 -20.78 -15.87
N ARG A 312 11.79 -22.03 -15.42
CA ARG A 312 12.31 -22.50 -14.12
C ARG A 312 13.75 -22.09 -13.85
N LYS A 313 14.63 -22.15 -14.87
CA LYS A 313 16.03 -21.71 -14.77
C LYS A 313 16.09 -20.23 -14.38
N LYS A 314 15.33 -19.36 -15.08
CA LYS A 314 15.25 -17.91 -14.79
C LYS A 314 14.67 -17.66 -13.39
N GLY A 315 13.63 -18.40 -13.00
CA GLY A 315 13.05 -18.31 -11.65
C GLY A 315 14.08 -18.62 -10.57
N LYS A 316 14.86 -19.70 -10.72
CA LYS A 316 15.96 -20.05 -9.81
C LYS A 316 17.03 -18.96 -9.73
N GLU A 317 17.46 -18.43 -10.86
CA GLU A 317 18.45 -17.34 -10.93
C GLU A 317 17.94 -16.10 -10.19
N MET A 318 16.67 -15.72 -10.37
CA MET A 318 16.06 -14.59 -9.67
C MET A 318 15.98 -14.82 -8.15
N ILE A 319 15.59 -16.02 -7.72
CA ILE A 319 15.51 -16.36 -6.29
C ILE A 319 16.90 -16.31 -5.66
N LEU A 320 17.92 -16.87 -6.31
CA LEU A 320 19.31 -16.85 -5.83
C LEU A 320 19.82 -15.41 -5.70
N THR A 321 19.63 -14.59 -6.74
CA THR A 321 20.06 -13.18 -6.72
C THR A 321 19.44 -12.41 -5.55
N ILE A 322 18.15 -12.65 -5.27
CA ILE A 322 17.47 -11.99 -4.16
C ILE A 322 17.94 -12.55 -2.81
N ALA A 323 18.12 -13.87 -2.69
CA ALA A 323 18.64 -14.49 -1.47
C ALA A 323 20.03 -13.95 -1.11
N GLU A 324 20.93 -13.84 -2.08
CA GLU A 324 22.25 -13.23 -1.90
C GLU A 324 22.17 -11.76 -1.51
N GLY A 325 21.32 -10.98 -2.20
CA GLY A 325 21.09 -9.57 -1.89
C GLY A 325 20.47 -9.32 -0.50
N CYS A 326 19.65 -10.26 -0.03
CA CYS A 326 18.98 -10.18 1.27
C CYS A 326 19.76 -10.88 2.40
N ALA A 327 20.90 -11.48 2.16
CA ALA A 327 21.60 -12.36 3.12
C ALA A 327 21.73 -11.74 4.53
N GLU A 328 21.95 -10.44 4.61
CA GLU A 328 22.07 -9.71 5.88
C GLU A 328 20.73 -9.51 6.64
N LEU A 329 19.59 -9.73 5.97
CA LEU A 329 18.25 -9.62 6.54
C LEU A 329 17.63 -10.98 6.86
N LEU A 330 18.23 -12.06 6.36
CA LEU A 330 17.65 -13.39 6.45
C LEU A 330 17.79 -13.97 7.86
N SER A 331 16.74 -14.59 8.37
CA SER A 331 16.74 -15.36 9.59
C SER A 331 17.12 -16.83 9.38
N LYS A 332 17.10 -17.30 8.11
CA LYS A 332 17.41 -18.68 7.70
C LYS A 332 18.50 -18.65 6.64
N ASP A 333 19.28 -19.72 6.57
CA ASP A 333 20.28 -19.89 5.52
C ASP A 333 19.58 -20.31 4.22
N TYR A 334 19.55 -19.42 3.25
CA TYR A 334 19.08 -19.67 1.88
C TYR A 334 20.29 -19.75 0.92
N SER A 335 21.34 -20.43 1.33
CA SER A 335 22.51 -20.67 0.49
C SER A 335 22.18 -21.48 -0.76
N ALA A 336 23.10 -21.47 -1.74
CA ALA A 336 22.98 -22.27 -2.97
C ALA A 336 22.74 -23.78 -2.69
N ALA A 337 23.05 -24.26 -1.51
CA ALA A 337 22.79 -25.65 -1.10
C ALA A 337 21.30 -25.95 -0.87
N ALA A 338 20.44 -24.94 -0.74
CA ALA A 338 19.01 -25.11 -0.59
C ALA A 338 18.27 -25.33 -1.95
N PHE A 339 18.99 -25.27 -3.07
CA PHE A 339 18.49 -25.46 -4.44
C PHE A 339 19.02 -26.75 -5.06
#